data_4d2e4ef1d23db889f842ccdd98db2d72
#
_entry.id   4d2e4ef1d23db889f842ccdd98db2d72
#
_cell.length_a   1.000
_cell.length_b   1.000
_cell.length_c   1.000
_cell.angle_alpha   90.00
_cell.angle_beta   90.00
_cell.angle_gamma   90.00
#
_symmetry.space_group_name_H-M   'P 1'
#
loop_
_entity.id
_entity.type
_entity.pdbx_description
1 polymer ?
#
loop_
_entity_poly.entity_id
_entity_poly.type
_entity_poly.pdbx_seq_one_letter_code
_entity_poly.pdbx_strand_id
1 'polypeptide(L)'
;MTFDQIRGNEGVVKALFGMVDAGKVPNAILLQDEDGGQAMEICLAFVRYLYCHSHVNGSFCGECPQCNKTGKLIHPDVHFIFPTASSMLSAQFSKQFRELALSNPRFTEDELSAALGIEGKKQMIGVDEAKHLLDELSVSSLEGGFRTVVVFLPEYMNAEAANRLLKSVEEPDSKTLFVMITHHPEKVLQTISSRCQRIMVAGSGCGAPVSFQSPELYSMLLDALCSRDFFAALDVADSLAGLPSRDIAKSFCKFAAFSIREIFLVQQGLPSDSASEIARRSASSLPKSFPRNALSVFDDAARKIDLNINLKILFTDMVDKLMIYAK
;
A
#
# COMPACT_ATOMS: atom_id res chain seq x y z
N MET A 1 4.10 -8.91 15.61
CA MET A 1 4.42 -7.56 15.09
C MET A 1 4.79 -6.70 16.28
N THR A 2 6.00 -6.17 16.33
CA THR A 2 6.48 -5.30 17.40
C THR A 2 6.78 -3.92 16.82
N PHE A 3 6.69 -2.89 17.64
CA PHE A 3 6.97 -1.49 17.27
C PHE A 3 8.34 -1.32 16.58
N ASP A 4 9.35 -2.06 17.02
CA ASP A 4 10.73 -1.97 16.52
C ASP A 4 10.89 -2.37 15.03
N GLN A 5 9.85 -2.92 14.41
CA GLN A 5 9.85 -3.31 13.01
C GLN A 5 9.46 -2.18 12.05
N ILE A 6 8.83 -1.09 12.58
CA ILE A 6 8.41 0.06 11.77
C ILE A 6 9.58 1.04 11.70
N ARG A 7 10.37 0.97 10.63
CA ARG A 7 11.50 1.87 10.40
C ARG A 7 11.13 3.00 9.45
N GLY A 8 11.62 4.20 9.72
CA GLY A 8 11.45 5.39 8.87
C GLY A 8 10.18 6.21 9.17
N ASN A 9 9.26 5.66 9.98
CA ASN A 9 8.02 6.32 10.39
C ASN A 9 7.84 6.38 11.91
N GLU A 10 8.96 6.32 12.67
CA GLU A 10 8.93 6.33 14.15
C GLU A 10 8.24 7.59 14.70
N GLY A 11 8.39 8.73 13.99
CA GLY A 11 7.73 9.99 14.34
C GLY A 11 6.20 9.91 14.22
N VAL A 12 5.69 9.25 13.17
CA VAL A 12 4.25 9.04 12.95
C VAL A 12 3.68 8.15 14.06
N VAL A 13 4.36 7.05 14.35
CA VAL A 13 3.92 6.11 15.39
C VAL A 13 3.92 6.77 16.76
N LYS A 14 4.98 7.53 17.11
CA LYS A 14 5.04 8.30 18.37
C LYS A 14 3.92 9.33 18.48
N ALA A 15 3.59 9.99 17.36
CA ALA A 15 2.47 10.95 17.33
C ALA A 15 1.13 10.27 17.59
N LEU A 16 0.87 9.14 16.95
CA LEU A 16 -0.37 8.36 17.13
C LEU A 16 -0.49 7.82 18.57
N PHE A 17 0.57 7.25 19.11
CA PHE A 17 0.58 6.76 20.49
C PHE A 17 0.42 7.90 21.49
N GLY A 18 1.06 9.05 21.26
CA GLY A 18 0.89 10.23 22.07
C GLY A 18 -0.54 10.79 22.11
N MET A 19 -1.34 10.60 21.04
CA MET A 19 -2.77 10.94 21.07
C MET A 19 -3.54 10.05 22.03
N VAL A 20 -3.19 8.78 22.12
CA VAL A 20 -3.82 7.82 23.06
C VAL A 20 -3.43 8.18 24.49
N ASP A 21 -2.14 8.41 24.76
CA ASP A 21 -1.63 8.75 26.09
C ASP A 21 -2.19 10.07 26.61
N ALA A 22 -2.39 11.03 25.72
CA ALA A 22 -3.01 12.33 26.04
C ALA A 22 -4.54 12.26 26.16
N GLY A 23 -5.18 11.13 25.83
CA GLY A 23 -6.63 11.00 25.76
C GLY A 23 -7.29 11.88 24.67
N LYS A 24 -6.54 12.26 23.65
CA LYS A 24 -6.95 13.18 22.56
C LYS A 24 -6.94 12.49 21.22
N VAL A 25 -7.60 11.33 21.13
CA VAL A 25 -7.74 10.60 19.88
C VAL A 25 -8.84 11.28 19.05
N PRO A 26 -8.57 11.70 17.80
CA PRO A 26 -9.58 12.32 16.94
C PRO A 26 -10.62 11.29 16.49
N ASN A 27 -11.78 11.75 16.04
CA ASN A 27 -12.85 10.86 15.53
C ASN A 27 -12.45 10.14 14.23
N ALA A 28 -11.64 10.81 13.40
CA ALA A 28 -11.20 10.25 12.14
C ALA A 28 -9.74 10.63 11.81
N ILE A 29 -8.98 9.65 11.36
CA ILE A 29 -7.59 9.78 10.89
C ILE A 29 -7.54 9.28 9.45
N LEU A 30 -6.85 10.02 8.57
CA LEU A 30 -6.54 9.61 7.20
C LEU A 30 -5.03 9.43 7.08
N LEU A 31 -4.58 8.18 7.05
CA LEU A 31 -3.21 7.81 6.76
C LEU A 31 -3.01 7.80 5.24
N GLN A 32 -2.01 8.53 4.77
CA GLN A 32 -1.69 8.64 3.34
C GLN A 32 -0.32 8.01 3.12
N ASP A 33 -0.23 7.01 2.27
CA ASP A 33 1.04 6.42 1.82
C ASP A 33 0.95 5.97 0.35
N GLU A 34 1.95 5.22 -0.07
CA GLU A 34 1.99 4.56 -1.38
C GLU A 34 1.48 3.12 -1.30
N ASP A 35 1.06 2.55 -2.43
CA ASP A 35 0.65 1.16 -2.52
C ASP A 35 1.79 0.21 -2.07
N GLY A 36 1.50 -0.72 -1.17
CA GLY A 36 2.51 -1.55 -0.50
C GLY A 36 3.32 -0.83 0.59
N GLY A 37 2.87 0.36 1.02
CA GLY A 37 3.51 1.15 2.06
C GLY A 37 3.28 0.63 3.48
N GLN A 38 3.60 1.46 4.46
CA GLN A 38 3.56 1.08 5.89
C GLN A 38 2.27 1.47 6.61
N ALA A 39 1.31 2.17 5.95
CA ALA A 39 0.15 2.71 6.66
C ALA A 39 -0.71 1.63 7.31
N MET A 40 -0.91 0.47 6.66
CA MET A 40 -1.64 -0.64 7.27
C MET A 40 -0.89 -1.19 8.49
N GLU A 41 0.42 -1.39 8.40
CA GLU A 41 1.26 -1.85 9.52
C GLU A 41 1.19 -0.89 10.71
N ILE A 42 1.29 0.43 10.45
CA ILE A 42 1.16 1.48 11.44
C ILE A 42 -0.25 1.51 12.05
N CYS A 43 -1.29 1.39 11.22
CA CYS A 43 -2.67 1.32 11.67
C CYS A 43 -2.89 0.14 12.63
N LEU A 44 -2.42 -1.05 12.28
CA LEU A 44 -2.55 -2.23 13.14
C LEU A 44 -1.81 -2.09 14.47
N ALA A 45 -0.60 -1.49 14.45
CA ALA A 45 0.15 -1.18 15.66
C ALA A 45 -0.58 -0.15 16.53
N PHE A 46 -1.14 0.90 15.93
CA PHE A 46 -1.90 1.93 16.61
C PHE A 46 -3.18 1.38 17.24
N VAL A 47 -3.96 0.57 16.50
CA VAL A 47 -5.16 -0.11 17.04
C VAL A 47 -4.77 -0.99 18.23
N ARG A 48 -3.68 -1.76 18.12
CA ARG A 48 -3.21 -2.61 19.21
C ARG A 48 -2.80 -1.79 20.45
N TYR A 49 -2.18 -0.63 20.25
CA TYR A 49 -1.83 0.31 21.32
C TYR A 49 -3.11 0.90 21.96
N LEU A 50 -4.06 1.34 21.16
CA LEU A 50 -5.32 1.94 21.61
C LEU A 50 -6.14 1.02 22.53
N TYR A 51 -6.14 -0.28 22.24
CA TYR A 51 -6.87 -1.27 23.04
C TYR A 51 -6.05 -1.90 24.17
N CYS A 52 -4.75 -1.64 24.23
CA CYS A 52 -3.89 -2.25 25.24
C CYS A 52 -4.24 -1.74 26.63
N HIS A 53 -4.38 -2.65 27.61
CA HIS A 53 -4.67 -2.27 28.99
C HIS A 53 -3.43 -1.80 29.77
N SER A 54 -2.23 -2.16 29.31
CA SER A 54 -0.98 -1.87 30.02
C SER A 54 0.12 -1.56 29.03
N HIS A 55 0.40 -0.28 28.83
CA HIS A 55 1.51 0.14 27.96
C HIS A 55 2.85 -0.14 28.66
N VAL A 56 3.82 -0.68 27.92
CA VAL A 56 5.15 -1.00 28.43
C VAL A 56 6.19 -0.36 27.50
N ASN A 57 7.10 0.44 28.08
CA ASN A 57 8.19 1.10 27.34
C ASN A 57 7.72 1.92 26.12
N GLY A 58 6.56 2.59 26.20
CA GLY A 58 6.00 3.37 25.10
C GLY A 58 5.43 2.52 23.96
N SER A 59 5.10 1.24 24.23
CA SER A 59 4.48 0.32 23.28
C SER A 59 3.33 -0.44 23.97
N PHE A 60 2.61 -1.25 23.19
CA PHE A 60 1.61 -2.18 23.72
C PHE A 60 2.28 -3.38 24.41
N CYS A 61 1.66 -3.94 25.46
CA CYS A 61 2.27 -5.02 26.24
C CYS A 61 2.41 -6.35 25.47
N GLY A 62 1.58 -6.59 24.46
CA GLY A 62 1.62 -7.82 23.65
C GLY A 62 0.91 -9.04 24.26
N GLU A 63 0.61 -9.04 25.55
CA GLU A 63 0.18 -10.24 26.32
C GLU A 63 -1.27 -10.14 26.82
N CYS A 64 -1.81 -8.93 27.02
CA CYS A 64 -3.17 -8.79 27.53
C CYS A 64 -4.21 -9.34 26.54
N PRO A 65 -5.44 -9.67 27.00
CA PRO A 65 -6.49 -10.20 26.15
C PRO A 65 -6.78 -9.33 24.92
N GLN A 66 -6.72 -7.99 25.08
CA GLN A 66 -6.96 -7.07 23.98
C GLN A 66 -5.82 -7.09 22.95
N CYS A 67 -4.57 -7.12 23.40
CA CYS A 67 -3.43 -7.31 22.49
C CYS A 67 -3.47 -8.62 21.73
N ASN A 68 -3.96 -9.69 22.36
CA ASN A 68 -4.14 -10.98 21.70
C ASN A 68 -5.24 -10.94 20.64
N LYS A 69 -6.39 -10.32 20.93
CA LYS A 69 -7.50 -10.19 19.98
C LYS A 69 -7.15 -9.26 18.82
N THR A 70 -6.62 -8.08 19.11
CA THR A 70 -6.22 -7.11 18.09
C THR A 70 -5.05 -7.63 17.25
N GLY A 71 -4.07 -8.32 17.88
CA GLY A 71 -2.94 -8.93 17.17
C GLY A 71 -3.33 -10.07 16.23
N LYS A 72 -4.48 -10.70 16.45
CA LYS A 72 -5.06 -11.73 15.55
C LYS A 72 -6.15 -11.15 14.63
N LEU A 73 -6.40 -9.86 14.68
CA LEU A 73 -7.47 -9.16 13.95
C LEU A 73 -8.86 -9.79 14.15
N ILE A 74 -9.17 -10.17 15.40
CA ILE A 74 -10.45 -10.80 15.81
C ILE A 74 -11.14 -10.04 16.95
N HIS A 75 -10.73 -8.78 17.19
CA HIS A 75 -11.38 -7.98 18.22
C HIS A 75 -12.78 -7.59 17.76
N PRO A 76 -13.85 -7.81 18.56
CA PRO A 76 -15.23 -7.60 18.14
C PRO A 76 -15.57 -6.12 17.87
N ASP A 77 -14.88 -5.18 18.52
CA ASP A 77 -15.08 -3.75 18.33
C ASP A 77 -14.10 -3.14 17.28
N VAL A 78 -13.44 -3.98 16.46
CA VAL A 78 -12.57 -3.53 15.37
C VAL A 78 -13.11 -4.07 14.05
N HIS A 79 -13.61 -3.17 13.21
CA HIS A 79 -14.22 -3.47 11.91
C HIS A 79 -13.26 -3.09 10.78
N PHE A 80 -13.13 -3.97 9.78
CA PHE A 80 -12.31 -3.73 8.60
C PHE A 80 -13.21 -3.62 7.37
N ILE A 81 -13.09 -2.51 6.65
CA ILE A 81 -13.76 -2.25 5.39
C ILE A 81 -12.72 -2.05 4.31
N PHE A 82 -12.92 -2.69 3.18
CA PHE A 82 -12.04 -2.63 2.03
C PHE A 82 -12.83 -2.84 0.74
N PRO A 83 -12.30 -2.44 -0.44
CA PRO A 83 -12.99 -2.62 -1.69
C PRO A 83 -13.25 -4.11 -1.99
N THR A 84 -14.48 -4.40 -2.42
CA THR A 84 -14.92 -5.73 -2.85
C THR A 84 -15.53 -5.64 -4.24
N ALA A 85 -15.83 -6.80 -4.87
CA ALA A 85 -16.61 -6.80 -6.09
C ALA A 85 -18.04 -6.31 -5.81
N SER A 86 -18.66 -5.68 -6.78
CA SER A 86 -20.02 -5.11 -6.69
C SER A 86 -21.00 -6.05 -5.98
N SER A 87 -21.74 -5.55 -5.00
CA SER A 87 -22.73 -6.26 -4.15
C SER A 87 -22.17 -7.26 -3.11
N MET A 88 -20.88 -7.36 -2.90
CA MET A 88 -20.29 -8.17 -1.84
C MET A 88 -19.85 -7.28 -0.67
N LEU A 89 -19.94 -7.82 0.55
CA LEU A 89 -19.53 -7.12 1.76
C LEU A 89 -18.13 -7.57 2.18
N SER A 90 -17.34 -6.65 2.74
CA SER A 90 -16.00 -6.94 3.30
C SER A 90 -16.05 -7.99 4.39
N ALA A 91 -17.16 -8.04 5.17
CA ALA A 91 -17.39 -9.05 6.20
C ALA A 91 -17.32 -10.49 5.66
N GLN A 92 -17.71 -10.73 4.40
CA GLN A 92 -17.68 -12.06 3.76
C GLN A 92 -16.25 -12.53 3.50
N PHE A 93 -15.29 -11.62 3.41
CA PHE A 93 -13.89 -11.86 3.13
C PHE A 93 -12.97 -11.64 4.33
N SER A 94 -13.54 -11.48 5.52
CA SER A 94 -12.79 -11.14 6.74
C SER A 94 -11.69 -12.17 7.07
N LYS A 95 -11.85 -13.44 6.68
CA LYS A 95 -10.84 -14.48 6.85
C LYS A 95 -9.64 -14.24 5.92
N GLN A 96 -9.89 -14.07 4.64
CA GLN A 96 -8.86 -13.85 3.60
C GLN A 96 -8.09 -12.56 3.87
N PHE A 97 -8.80 -11.46 4.17
CA PHE A 97 -8.17 -10.20 4.54
C PHE A 97 -7.27 -10.35 5.77
N ARG A 98 -7.73 -11.06 6.79
CA ARG A 98 -6.97 -11.31 8.02
C ARG A 98 -5.69 -12.10 7.74
N GLU A 99 -5.80 -13.19 6.97
CA GLU A 99 -4.66 -14.01 6.58
C GLU A 99 -3.61 -13.19 5.81
N LEU A 100 -4.05 -12.36 4.87
CA LEU A 100 -3.18 -11.46 4.12
C LEU A 100 -2.52 -10.42 5.03
N ALA A 101 -3.29 -9.66 5.81
CA ALA A 101 -2.79 -8.58 6.65
C ALA A 101 -1.85 -9.07 7.77
N LEU A 102 -2.02 -10.32 8.23
CA LEU A 102 -1.13 -10.91 9.23
C LEU A 102 0.16 -11.48 8.61
N SER A 103 0.10 -12.00 7.39
CA SER A 103 1.28 -12.53 6.70
C SER A 103 2.13 -11.41 6.09
N ASN A 104 1.51 -10.43 5.48
CA ASN A 104 2.15 -9.28 4.87
C ASN A 104 1.31 -8.00 5.10
N PRO A 105 1.56 -7.22 6.16
CA PRO A 105 0.80 -5.99 6.40
C PRO A 105 1.10 -4.86 5.40
N ARG A 106 2.07 -5.05 4.51
CA ARG A 106 2.43 -4.14 3.42
C ARG A 106 1.96 -4.67 2.08
N PHE A 107 0.81 -5.35 2.08
CA PHE A 107 0.23 -5.87 0.85
C PHE A 107 -0.20 -4.75 -0.09
N THR A 108 -0.12 -5.04 -1.39
CA THR A 108 -0.57 -4.14 -2.45
C THR A 108 -2.05 -4.31 -2.74
N GLU A 109 -2.64 -3.36 -3.50
CA GLU A 109 -4.01 -3.47 -3.99
C GLU A 109 -4.22 -4.75 -4.83
N ASP A 110 -3.21 -5.11 -5.65
CA ASP A 110 -3.24 -6.32 -6.46
C ASP A 110 -3.23 -7.60 -5.60
N GLU A 111 -2.38 -7.63 -4.55
CA GLU A 111 -2.34 -8.75 -3.59
C GLU A 111 -3.66 -8.89 -2.82
N LEU A 112 -4.31 -7.77 -2.46
CA LEU A 112 -5.63 -7.79 -1.87
C LEU A 112 -6.65 -8.40 -2.83
N SER A 113 -6.67 -7.94 -4.08
CA SER A 113 -7.59 -8.43 -5.12
C SER A 113 -7.44 -9.93 -5.36
N ALA A 114 -6.19 -10.41 -5.41
CA ALA A 114 -5.85 -11.82 -5.55
C ALA A 114 -6.33 -12.65 -4.34
N ALA A 115 -6.05 -12.19 -3.12
CA ALA A 115 -6.45 -12.87 -1.90
C ALA A 115 -7.98 -12.98 -1.76
N LEU A 116 -8.72 -11.98 -2.27
CA LEU A 116 -10.19 -11.98 -2.27
C LEU A 116 -10.80 -12.73 -3.48
N GLY A 117 -10.01 -13.12 -4.49
CA GLY A 117 -10.49 -13.76 -5.71
C GLY A 117 -11.38 -12.86 -6.57
N ILE A 118 -11.09 -11.56 -6.58
CA ILE A 118 -11.87 -10.54 -7.31
C ILE A 118 -11.06 -9.85 -8.42
N GLU A 119 -9.96 -10.45 -8.84
CA GLU A 119 -9.12 -9.94 -9.91
C GLU A 119 -9.94 -9.67 -11.18
N GLY A 120 -9.66 -8.54 -11.82
CA GLY A 120 -10.35 -8.12 -13.03
C GLY A 120 -11.81 -7.68 -12.86
N LYS A 121 -12.35 -7.71 -11.63
CA LYS A 121 -13.70 -7.19 -11.33
C LYS A 121 -13.62 -5.72 -10.91
N LYS A 122 -14.68 -4.96 -11.19
CA LYS A 122 -14.80 -3.60 -10.69
C LYS A 122 -14.92 -3.62 -9.16
N GLN A 123 -13.96 -3.04 -8.50
CA GLN A 123 -13.91 -2.93 -7.05
C GLN A 123 -14.58 -1.65 -6.59
N MET A 124 -15.27 -1.72 -5.44
CA MET A 124 -15.91 -0.57 -4.82
C MET A 124 -16.25 -0.84 -3.35
N ILE A 125 -16.36 0.23 -2.57
CA ILE A 125 -17.03 0.25 -1.27
C ILE A 125 -18.43 0.83 -1.51
N GLY A 126 -19.43 -0.02 -1.51
CA GLY A 126 -20.81 0.33 -1.89
C GLY A 126 -21.67 0.82 -0.72
N VAL A 127 -22.91 1.19 -1.04
CA VAL A 127 -23.90 1.65 -0.07
C VAL A 127 -24.28 0.58 0.94
N ASP A 128 -24.35 -0.68 0.49
CA ASP A 128 -24.70 -1.81 1.36
C ASP A 128 -23.63 -2.03 2.43
N GLU A 129 -22.34 -1.82 2.09
CA GLU A 129 -21.25 -1.84 3.04
C GLU A 129 -21.39 -0.76 4.11
N ALA A 130 -21.68 0.47 3.69
CA ALA A 130 -21.91 1.57 4.62
C ALA A 130 -23.13 1.32 5.53
N LYS A 131 -24.21 0.75 4.98
CA LYS A 131 -25.40 0.38 5.75
C LYS A 131 -25.08 -0.70 6.77
N HIS A 132 -24.44 -1.79 6.35
CA HIS A 132 -24.02 -2.89 7.24
C HIS A 132 -23.17 -2.38 8.39
N LEU A 133 -22.16 -1.54 8.09
CA LEU A 133 -21.33 -0.91 9.12
C LEU A 133 -22.15 -0.09 10.12
N LEU A 134 -23.09 0.76 9.64
CA LEU A 134 -23.91 1.58 10.52
C LEU A 134 -24.82 0.72 11.41
N ASP A 135 -25.34 -0.38 10.90
CA ASP A 135 -26.12 -1.35 11.67
C ASP A 135 -25.24 -2.00 12.77
N GLU A 136 -24.01 -2.38 12.49
CA GLU A 136 -23.05 -2.86 13.48
C GLU A 136 -22.69 -1.81 14.53
N LEU A 137 -22.47 -0.55 14.10
CA LEU A 137 -22.16 0.55 15.00
C LEU A 137 -23.35 1.00 15.86
N SER A 138 -24.58 0.65 15.49
CA SER A 138 -25.78 0.95 16.30
C SER A 138 -25.86 0.15 17.61
N VAL A 139 -25.18 -1.00 17.65
CA VAL A 139 -25.07 -1.83 18.85
C VAL A 139 -23.97 -1.27 19.75
N SER A 140 -24.16 -1.32 21.07
CA SER A 140 -23.13 -0.88 22.03
C SER A 140 -21.83 -1.69 21.89
N SER A 141 -20.67 -1.05 22.19
CA SER A 141 -19.38 -1.76 22.25
C SER A 141 -19.49 -3.02 23.13
N LEU A 142 -19.00 -4.14 22.62
CA LEU A 142 -19.07 -5.43 23.29
C LEU A 142 -18.09 -5.55 24.46
N GLU A 143 -16.95 -4.84 24.40
CA GLU A 143 -15.91 -4.92 25.42
C GLU A 143 -15.74 -3.62 26.21
N GLY A 144 -16.56 -2.60 25.96
CA GLY A 144 -16.57 -1.33 26.66
C GLY A 144 -15.29 -0.52 26.44
N GLY A 145 -15.26 0.36 25.47
CA GLY A 145 -14.08 1.14 25.14
C GLY A 145 -14.24 1.86 23.82
N PHE A 146 -13.13 1.93 23.06
CA PHE A 146 -13.18 2.41 21.69
C PHE A 146 -13.84 1.37 20.78
N ARG A 147 -14.52 1.85 19.73
CA ARG A 147 -14.83 1.09 18.52
C ARG A 147 -13.98 1.65 17.40
N THR A 148 -13.34 0.81 16.62
CA THR A 148 -12.46 1.27 15.54
C THR A 148 -12.93 0.71 14.22
N VAL A 149 -13.11 1.59 13.26
CA VAL A 149 -13.40 1.24 11.87
C VAL A 149 -12.17 1.56 11.03
N VAL A 150 -11.54 0.53 10.51
CA VAL A 150 -10.42 0.65 9.58
C VAL A 150 -10.97 0.56 8.16
N VAL A 151 -10.88 1.66 7.41
CA VAL A 151 -11.30 1.72 6.00
C VAL A 151 -10.05 1.74 5.13
N PHE A 152 -9.80 0.65 4.45
CA PHE A 152 -8.71 0.55 3.49
C PHE A 152 -9.21 0.98 2.11
N LEU A 153 -8.50 1.92 1.47
CA LEU A 153 -8.80 2.51 0.17
C LEU A 153 -10.18 3.21 0.08
N PRO A 154 -10.42 4.26 0.91
CA PRO A 154 -11.66 5.03 0.87
C PRO A 154 -11.91 5.72 -0.47
N GLU A 155 -10.91 5.86 -1.36
CA GLU A 155 -11.05 6.34 -2.74
C GLU A 155 -11.93 5.45 -3.62
N TYR A 156 -12.13 4.18 -3.25
CA TYR A 156 -13.07 3.27 -3.91
C TYR A 156 -14.51 3.40 -3.38
N MET A 157 -14.74 4.28 -2.41
CA MET A 157 -16.07 4.53 -1.86
C MET A 157 -16.91 5.35 -2.84
N ASN A 158 -18.11 4.88 -3.15
CA ASN A 158 -19.02 5.69 -3.94
C ASN A 158 -19.60 6.86 -3.11
N ALA A 159 -20.08 7.90 -3.79
CA ALA A 159 -20.57 9.11 -3.12
C ALA A 159 -21.73 8.84 -2.16
N GLU A 160 -22.59 7.88 -2.45
CA GLU A 160 -23.74 7.54 -1.61
C GLU A 160 -23.31 6.84 -0.32
N ALA A 161 -22.37 5.89 -0.40
CA ALA A 161 -21.77 5.23 0.76
C ALA A 161 -21.06 6.25 1.66
N ALA A 162 -20.22 7.11 1.05
CA ALA A 162 -19.54 8.17 1.78
C ALA A 162 -20.52 9.10 2.52
N ASN A 163 -21.57 9.56 1.83
CA ASN A 163 -22.55 10.45 2.43
C ASN A 163 -23.28 9.79 3.62
N ARG A 164 -23.52 8.49 3.58
CA ARG A 164 -24.12 7.76 4.71
C ARG A 164 -23.21 7.76 5.94
N LEU A 165 -21.90 7.70 5.75
CA LEU A 165 -20.93 7.65 6.85
C LEU A 165 -20.58 9.03 7.42
N LEU A 166 -20.90 10.14 6.71
CA LEU A 166 -20.49 11.48 7.12
C LEU A 166 -20.91 11.80 8.56
N LYS A 167 -22.14 11.51 8.93
CA LYS A 167 -22.63 11.81 10.29
C LYS A 167 -21.83 11.06 11.35
N SER A 168 -21.56 9.79 11.12
CA SER A 168 -20.79 8.95 12.06
C SER A 168 -19.31 9.33 12.12
N VAL A 169 -18.77 9.94 11.07
CA VAL A 169 -17.39 10.46 11.03
C VAL A 169 -17.29 11.80 11.77
N GLU A 170 -18.32 12.66 11.63
CA GLU A 170 -18.36 13.99 12.29
C GLU A 170 -18.69 13.88 13.78
N GLU A 171 -19.76 13.20 14.09
CA GLU A 171 -20.33 13.07 15.44
C GLU A 171 -20.55 11.58 15.75
N PRO A 172 -19.48 10.83 16.01
CA PRO A 172 -19.59 9.41 16.28
C PRO A 172 -20.31 9.16 17.59
N ASP A 173 -21.22 8.20 17.60
CA ASP A 173 -21.80 7.70 18.82
C ASP A 173 -20.71 7.02 19.65
N SER A 174 -20.60 7.38 20.93
CA SER A 174 -19.57 6.88 21.85
C SER A 174 -18.12 7.11 21.34
N LYS A 175 -17.16 6.35 21.84
CA LYS A 175 -15.75 6.44 21.44
C LYS A 175 -15.48 5.67 20.13
N THR A 176 -16.10 6.09 19.02
CA THR A 176 -15.84 5.48 17.71
C THR A 176 -14.75 6.26 16.98
N LEU A 177 -13.73 5.52 16.49
CA LEU A 177 -12.61 6.03 15.73
C LEU A 177 -12.63 5.46 14.31
N PHE A 178 -12.55 6.32 13.31
CA PHE A 178 -12.32 5.93 11.92
C PHE A 178 -10.84 6.08 11.58
N VAL A 179 -10.19 5.02 11.12
CA VAL A 179 -8.84 5.06 10.56
C VAL A 179 -8.94 4.69 9.10
N MET A 180 -8.72 5.66 8.25
CA MET A 180 -8.77 5.48 6.79
C MET A 180 -7.35 5.42 6.24
N ILE A 181 -7.08 4.53 5.29
CA ILE A 181 -5.79 4.36 4.64
C ILE A 181 -5.98 4.54 3.14
N THR A 182 -5.30 5.52 2.55
CA THR A 182 -5.43 5.87 1.12
C THR A 182 -4.08 5.94 0.43
N HIS A 183 -4.04 5.44 -0.81
CA HIS A 183 -2.90 5.60 -1.72
C HIS A 183 -3.11 6.78 -2.68
N HIS A 184 -4.38 7.23 -2.84
CA HIS A 184 -4.77 8.30 -3.74
C HIS A 184 -5.58 9.39 -3.02
N PRO A 185 -4.94 10.21 -2.16
CA PRO A 185 -5.64 11.20 -1.35
C PRO A 185 -6.44 12.21 -2.17
N GLU A 186 -6.05 12.45 -3.42
CA GLU A 186 -6.75 13.32 -4.37
C GLU A 186 -8.06 12.72 -4.89
N LYS A 187 -8.23 11.39 -4.81
CA LYS A 187 -9.45 10.67 -5.22
C LYS A 187 -10.43 10.49 -4.05
N VAL A 188 -9.97 10.64 -2.80
CA VAL A 188 -10.85 10.56 -1.64
C VAL A 188 -11.83 11.72 -1.65
N LEU A 189 -13.12 11.43 -1.48
CA LEU A 189 -14.15 12.46 -1.47
C LEU A 189 -13.82 13.55 -0.45
N GLN A 190 -13.88 14.81 -0.90
CA GLN A 190 -13.53 15.97 -0.09
C GLN A 190 -14.37 16.06 1.20
N THR A 191 -15.62 15.61 1.15
CA THR A 191 -16.51 15.56 2.30
C THR A 191 -15.99 14.64 3.41
N ILE A 192 -15.32 13.55 3.08
CA ILE A 192 -14.66 12.65 4.03
C ILE A 192 -13.31 13.24 4.46
N SER A 193 -12.46 13.57 3.48
CA SER A 193 -11.07 13.97 3.75
C SER A 193 -10.95 15.27 4.55
N SER A 194 -11.94 16.18 4.48
CA SER A 194 -11.97 17.42 5.26
C SER A 194 -12.29 17.22 6.75
N ARG A 195 -12.79 16.05 7.13
CA ARG A 195 -13.15 15.68 8.52
C ARG A 195 -12.11 14.80 9.18
N CYS A 196 -11.11 14.39 8.44
CA CYS A 196 -10.05 13.53 8.93
C CYS A 196 -8.80 14.34 9.31
N GLN A 197 -8.17 13.97 10.40
CA GLN A 197 -6.79 14.38 10.65
C GLN A 197 -5.88 13.65 9.68
N ARG A 198 -5.27 14.38 8.76
CA ARG A 198 -4.37 13.81 7.74
C ARG A 198 -2.99 13.58 8.33
N ILE A 199 -2.46 12.40 8.12
CA ILE A 199 -1.11 12.01 8.52
C ILE A 199 -0.44 11.37 7.31
N MET A 200 0.65 11.96 6.85
CA MET A 200 1.46 11.40 5.79
C MET A 200 2.41 10.37 6.39
N VAL A 201 2.32 9.16 5.91
CA VAL A 201 3.27 8.10 6.18
C VAL A 201 4.34 8.20 5.12
N ALA A 202 5.57 8.44 5.54
CA ALA A 202 6.68 8.48 4.58
C ALA A 202 6.79 7.12 3.90
N GLY A 203 6.86 7.12 2.59
CA GLY A 203 7.17 5.90 1.85
C GLY A 203 8.40 5.29 2.49
N SER A 204 8.30 4.07 2.99
CA SER A 204 9.46 3.39 3.47
C SER A 204 10.39 3.33 2.27
N GLY A 205 11.49 4.02 2.33
CA GLY A 205 12.50 3.94 1.28
C GLY A 205 13.00 2.50 0.99
N CYS A 206 12.39 1.55 1.66
CA CYS A 206 12.28 0.13 1.42
C CYS A 206 10.81 -0.18 1.17
N GLY A 207 10.24 0.21 0.03
CA GLY A 207 8.99 -0.38 -0.46
C GLY A 207 9.12 -1.89 -0.31
N ALA A 208 8.05 -2.59 0.09
CA ALA A 208 8.05 -4.04 -0.02
C ALA A 208 8.55 -4.39 -1.42
N PRO A 209 9.41 -5.40 -1.59
CA PRO A 209 9.86 -5.78 -2.91
C PRO A 209 8.62 -6.01 -3.75
N VAL A 210 8.39 -5.12 -4.72
CA VAL A 210 7.29 -5.28 -5.67
C VAL A 210 7.54 -6.63 -6.32
N SER A 211 6.71 -7.62 -6.01
CA SER A 211 6.87 -8.94 -6.58
C SER A 211 6.37 -8.87 -8.03
N PHE A 212 7.26 -9.18 -8.94
CA PHE A 212 6.90 -9.38 -10.34
C PHE A 212 7.11 -10.85 -10.69
N GLN A 213 6.14 -11.45 -11.38
CA GLN A 213 6.12 -12.89 -11.64
C GLN A 213 7.27 -13.39 -12.52
N SER A 214 7.89 -12.50 -13.27
CA SER A 214 8.99 -12.83 -14.20
C SER A 214 10.17 -11.87 -14.04
N PRO A 215 10.86 -11.86 -12.89
CA PRO A 215 11.99 -10.96 -12.63
C PRO A 215 13.14 -11.12 -13.63
N GLU A 216 13.16 -12.25 -14.37
CA GLU A 216 14.12 -12.52 -15.44
C GLU A 216 14.05 -11.47 -16.55
N LEU A 217 12.85 -10.95 -16.88
CA LEU A 217 12.69 -9.92 -17.91
C LEU A 217 13.43 -8.63 -17.55
N TYR A 218 13.44 -8.26 -16.26
CA TYR A 218 14.23 -7.11 -15.80
C TYR A 218 15.73 -7.39 -15.88
N SER A 219 16.15 -8.59 -15.53
CA SER A 219 17.55 -9.00 -15.63
C SER A 219 18.04 -8.96 -17.08
N MET A 220 17.24 -9.51 -18.00
CA MET A 220 17.54 -9.48 -19.45
C MET A 220 17.60 -8.04 -19.98
N LEU A 221 16.69 -7.17 -19.53
CA LEU A 221 16.73 -5.75 -19.90
C LEU A 221 18.03 -5.09 -19.43
N LEU A 222 18.43 -5.28 -18.17
CA LEU A 222 19.68 -4.73 -17.65
C LEU A 222 20.91 -5.26 -18.38
N ASP A 223 20.95 -6.55 -18.69
CA ASP A 223 22.05 -7.16 -19.44
C ASP A 223 22.16 -6.56 -20.84
N ALA A 224 21.04 -6.38 -21.55
CA ALA A 224 21.00 -5.73 -22.86
C ALA A 224 21.45 -4.25 -22.78
N LEU A 225 21.06 -3.52 -21.73
CA LEU A 225 21.49 -2.14 -21.51
C LEU A 225 22.98 -2.04 -21.18
N CYS A 226 23.51 -2.93 -20.35
CA CYS A 226 24.93 -2.99 -20.00
C CYS A 226 25.81 -3.37 -21.19
N SER A 227 25.38 -4.31 -22.02
CA SER A 227 26.09 -4.72 -23.24
C SER A 227 25.85 -3.78 -24.43
N ARG A 228 24.93 -2.83 -24.31
CA ARG A 228 24.47 -1.93 -25.38
C ARG A 228 23.90 -2.67 -26.59
N ASP A 229 23.28 -3.83 -26.35
CA ASP A 229 22.64 -4.62 -27.38
C ASP A 229 21.18 -4.16 -27.56
N PHE A 230 20.97 -3.33 -28.60
CA PHE A 230 19.69 -2.76 -28.91
C PHE A 230 18.67 -3.83 -29.36
N PHE A 231 19.14 -4.87 -30.08
CA PHE A 231 18.23 -5.92 -30.55
C PHE A 231 17.76 -6.79 -29.37
N ALA A 232 18.64 -7.18 -28.49
CA ALA A 232 18.26 -7.89 -27.27
C ALA A 232 17.28 -7.08 -26.42
N ALA A 233 17.48 -5.76 -26.32
CA ALA A 233 16.57 -4.89 -25.58
C ALA A 233 15.17 -4.79 -26.24
N LEU A 234 15.08 -4.80 -27.59
CA LEU A 234 13.82 -4.86 -28.32
C LEU A 234 13.09 -6.20 -28.14
N ASP A 235 13.80 -7.30 -28.09
CA ASP A 235 13.22 -8.62 -27.79
C ASP A 235 12.56 -8.65 -26.41
N VAL A 236 13.18 -7.96 -25.42
CA VAL A 236 12.56 -7.78 -24.10
C VAL A 236 11.31 -6.89 -24.20
N ALA A 237 11.34 -5.81 -24.99
CA ALA A 237 10.17 -4.95 -25.18
C ALA A 237 8.99 -5.72 -25.82
N ASP A 238 9.26 -6.60 -26.80
CA ASP A 238 8.24 -7.47 -27.41
C ASP A 238 7.70 -8.48 -26.38
N SER A 239 8.55 -9.04 -25.53
CA SER A 239 8.13 -9.94 -24.45
C SER A 239 7.24 -9.23 -23.43
N LEU A 240 7.58 -8.00 -23.04
CA LEU A 240 6.77 -7.17 -22.16
C LEU A 240 5.41 -6.78 -22.78
N ALA A 241 5.40 -6.50 -24.07
CA ALA A 241 4.16 -6.22 -24.80
C ALA A 241 3.22 -7.44 -24.91
N GLY A 242 3.79 -8.64 -24.84
CA GLY A 242 3.08 -9.92 -24.86
C GLY A 242 2.57 -10.39 -23.48
N LEU A 243 2.74 -9.63 -22.42
CA LEU A 243 2.27 -9.99 -21.08
C LEU A 243 0.73 -10.18 -21.06
N PRO A 244 0.20 -11.10 -20.24
CA PRO A 244 -1.21 -11.50 -20.25
C PRO A 244 -2.19 -10.37 -19.96
N SER A 245 -1.79 -9.36 -19.16
CA SER A 245 -2.66 -8.23 -18.82
C SER A 245 -1.87 -6.92 -18.71
N ARG A 246 -2.59 -5.80 -18.82
CA ARG A 246 -2.02 -4.46 -18.61
C ARG A 246 -1.56 -4.26 -17.16
N ASP A 247 -2.24 -4.87 -16.22
CA ASP A 247 -1.87 -4.79 -14.79
C ASP A 247 -0.52 -5.46 -14.54
N ILE A 248 -0.27 -6.62 -15.17
CA ILE A 248 1.05 -7.28 -15.12
C ILE A 248 2.12 -6.41 -15.78
N ALA A 249 1.82 -5.78 -16.92
CA ALA A 249 2.73 -4.85 -17.59
C ALA A 249 3.04 -3.62 -16.72
N LYS A 250 2.05 -3.10 -16.00
CA LYS A 250 2.22 -2.01 -15.03
C LYS A 250 3.03 -2.45 -13.81
N SER A 251 2.79 -3.67 -13.31
CA SER A 251 3.57 -4.25 -12.21
C SER A 251 5.05 -4.42 -12.58
N PHE A 252 5.37 -4.75 -13.85
CA PHE A 252 6.76 -4.72 -14.33
C PHE A 252 7.38 -3.33 -14.20
N CYS A 253 6.69 -2.28 -14.65
CA CYS A 253 7.21 -0.92 -14.57
C CYS A 253 7.47 -0.50 -13.10
N LYS A 254 6.54 -0.80 -12.19
CA LYS A 254 6.69 -0.55 -10.75
C LYS A 254 7.88 -1.34 -10.17
N PHE A 255 8.00 -2.62 -10.52
CA PHE A 255 9.11 -3.47 -10.11
C PHE A 255 10.47 -2.93 -10.61
N ALA A 256 10.54 -2.54 -11.88
CA ALA A 256 11.74 -1.97 -12.46
C ALA A 256 12.12 -0.62 -11.82
N ALA A 257 11.14 0.25 -11.57
CA ALA A 257 11.31 1.52 -10.87
C ALA A 257 11.84 1.31 -9.43
N PHE A 258 11.36 0.30 -8.74
CA PHE A 258 11.85 -0.07 -7.43
C PHE A 258 13.29 -0.64 -7.48
N SER A 259 13.53 -1.57 -8.39
CA SER A 259 14.82 -2.28 -8.49
C SER A 259 15.97 -1.39 -8.99
N ILE A 260 15.68 -0.37 -9.82
CA ILE A 260 16.68 0.59 -10.29
C ILE A 260 17.30 1.42 -9.16
N ARG A 261 16.59 1.57 -8.05
CA ARG A 261 17.07 2.23 -6.85
C ARG A 261 18.26 1.51 -6.22
N GLU A 262 18.28 0.18 -6.26
CA GLU A 262 19.44 -0.59 -5.75
C GLU A 262 20.71 -0.19 -6.50
N ILE A 263 20.65 -0.05 -7.82
CA ILE A 263 21.77 0.40 -8.65
C ILE A 263 22.25 1.78 -8.20
N PHE A 264 21.31 2.71 -7.95
CA PHE A 264 21.63 4.05 -7.46
C PHE A 264 22.34 4.00 -6.10
N LEU A 265 21.85 3.23 -5.14
CA LEU A 265 22.44 3.12 -3.80
C LEU A 265 23.86 2.55 -3.87
N VAL A 266 24.07 1.51 -4.69
CA VAL A 266 25.40 0.93 -4.92
C VAL A 266 26.35 1.96 -5.53
N GLN A 267 25.90 2.75 -6.53
CA GLN A 267 26.71 3.81 -7.16
C GLN A 267 27.06 4.95 -6.20
N GLN A 268 26.26 5.20 -5.18
CA GLN A 268 26.53 6.21 -4.13
C GLN A 268 27.41 5.65 -2.99
N GLY A 269 27.76 4.38 -3.01
CA GLY A 269 28.54 3.75 -1.93
C GLY A 269 27.78 3.61 -0.62
N LEU A 270 26.43 3.68 -0.66
CA LEU A 270 25.60 3.49 0.52
C LEU A 270 25.43 2.01 0.83
N PRO A 271 25.40 1.61 2.13
CA PRO A 271 25.24 0.22 2.49
C PRO A 271 23.89 -0.29 1.98
N SER A 272 23.95 -1.26 1.10
CA SER A 272 22.80 -2.02 0.62
C SER A 272 23.09 -3.50 0.88
N ASP A 273 22.82 -3.95 2.11
CA ASP A 273 23.07 -5.33 2.54
C ASP A 273 22.27 -6.35 1.71
N SER A 274 21.24 -5.87 1.00
CA SER A 274 20.35 -6.68 0.15
C SER A 274 20.55 -6.47 -1.36
N ALA A 275 21.56 -5.69 -1.79
CA ALA A 275 21.75 -5.44 -3.22
C ALA A 275 22.01 -6.74 -3.99
N SER A 276 21.19 -6.97 -5.02
CA SER A 276 21.32 -8.12 -5.91
C SER A 276 22.65 -8.08 -6.67
N GLU A 277 23.15 -9.25 -7.07
CA GLU A 277 24.39 -9.35 -7.87
C GLU A 277 24.26 -8.59 -9.21
N ILE A 278 23.05 -8.61 -9.79
CA ILE A 278 22.71 -7.87 -11.01
C ILE A 278 22.84 -6.35 -10.78
N ALA A 279 22.34 -5.85 -9.65
CA ALA A 279 22.44 -4.43 -9.32
C ALA A 279 23.90 -3.99 -9.17
N ARG A 280 24.75 -4.80 -8.53
CA ARG A 280 26.19 -4.51 -8.37
C ARG A 280 26.93 -4.49 -9.71
N ARG A 281 26.66 -5.45 -10.59
CA ARG A 281 27.25 -5.50 -11.93
C ARG A 281 26.79 -4.31 -12.78
N SER A 282 25.50 -4.02 -12.77
CA SER A 282 24.95 -2.91 -13.54
C SER A 282 25.43 -1.55 -13.04
N ALA A 283 25.64 -1.39 -11.73
CA ALA A 283 26.15 -0.17 -11.13
C ALA A 283 27.56 0.21 -11.63
N SER A 284 28.39 -0.78 -11.98
CA SER A 284 29.72 -0.53 -12.54
C SER A 284 29.72 -0.24 -14.05
N SER A 285 28.69 -0.73 -14.77
CA SER A 285 28.62 -0.64 -16.24
C SER A 285 27.81 0.57 -16.73
N LEU A 286 26.84 1.05 -15.94
CA LEU A 286 25.93 2.12 -16.33
C LEU A 286 26.37 3.49 -15.76
N PRO A 287 26.11 4.61 -16.49
CA PRO A 287 26.40 5.95 -16.00
C PRO A 287 25.72 6.28 -14.67
N LYS A 288 26.34 7.13 -13.84
CA LYS A 288 25.75 7.55 -12.55
C LYS A 288 24.40 8.29 -12.70
N SER A 289 24.13 8.90 -13.85
CA SER A 289 22.85 9.54 -14.16
C SER A 289 21.77 8.55 -14.57
N PHE A 290 22.14 7.34 -14.96
CA PHE A 290 21.23 6.34 -15.51
C PHE A 290 20.06 5.99 -14.56
N PRO A 291 20.28 5.67 -13.28
CA PRO A 291 19.16 5.27 -12.40
C PRO A 291 18.09 6.35 -12.26
N ARG A 292 18.50 7.62 -12.18
CA ARG A 292 17.56 8.74 -12.07
C ARG A 292 16.71 8.90 -13.33
N ASN A 293 17.34 8.79 -14.50
CA ASN A 293 16.65 8.92 -15.78
C ASN A 293 15.75 7.71 -16.03
N ALA A 294 16.24 6.50 -15.73
CA ALA A 294 15.48 5.26 -15.89
C ALA A 294 14.23 5.21 -14.98
N LEU A 295 14.34 5.69 -13.73
CA LEU A 295 13.19 5.83 -12.85
C LEU A 295 12.07 6.65 -13.51
N SER A 296 12.42 7.82 -14.05
CA SER A 296 11.45 8.68 -14.76
C SER A 296 10.80 7.98 -15.95
N VAL A 297 11.55 7.13 -16.68
CA VAL A 297 11.04 6.39 -17.84
C VAL A 297 10.07 5.29 -17.40
N PHE A 298 10.36 4.56 -16.34
CA PHE A 298 9.47 3.53 -15.80
C PHE A 298 8.18 4.11 -15.22
N ASP A 299 8.27 5.22 -14.48
CA ASP A 299 7.10 5.92 -13.93
C ASP A 299 6.18 6.48 -15.04
N ASP A 300 6.78 7.01 -16.11
CA ASP A 300 6.03 7.50 -17.27
C ASP A 300 5.35 6.34 -18.02
N ALA A 301 6.03 5.22 -18.17
CA ALA A 301 5.46 4.01 -18.77
C ALA A 301 4.28 3.48 -17.95
N ALA A 302 4.41 3.39 -16.63
CA ALA A 302 3.33 2.95 -15.74
C ALA A 302 2.07 3.84 -15.88
N ARG A 303 2.24 5.17 -15.90
CA ARG A 303 1.13 6.12 -16.12
C ARG A 303 0.48 5.97 -17.48
N LYS A 304 1.26 5.76 -18.54
CA LYS A 304 0.77 5.60 -19.90
C LYS A 304 -0.02 4.31 -20.10
N ILE A 305 0.27 3.26 -19.35
CA ILE A 305 -0.51 2.01 -19.36
C ILE A 305 -1.97 2.30 -18.94
N ASP A 306 -2.17 3.14 -17.93
CA ASP A 306 -3.50 3.55 -17.46
C ASP A 306 -4.30 4.33 -18.51
N LEU A 307 -3.61 5.00 -19.45
CA LEU A 307 -4.22 5.73 -20.56
C LEU A 307 -4.55 4.86 -21.77
N ASN A 308 -4.50 3.53 -21.65
CA ASN A 308 -4.81 2.57 -22.72
C ASN A 308 -3.96 2.69 -23.98
N ILE A 309 -2.72 3.16 -23.89
CA ILE A 309 -1.77 3.22 -25.00
C ILE A 309 -1.40 1.79 -25.45
N ASN A 310 -1.07 1.63 -26.72
CA ASN A 310 -0.59 0.35 -27.26
C ASN A 310 0.72 -0.08 -26.57
N LEU A 311 0.72 -1.24 -25.93
CA LEU A 311 1.86 -1.73 -25.13
C LEU A 311 3.13 -1.93 -25.96
N LYS A 312 3.00 -2.38 -27.22
CA LYS A 312 4.17 -2.59 -28.09
C LYS A 312 4.88 -1.25 -28.37
N ILE A 313 4.13 -0.22 -28.74
CA ILE A 313 4.69 1.13 -28.96
C ILE A 313 5.29 1.67 -27.67
N LEU A 314 4.59 1.49 -26.55
CA LEU A 314 5.02 2.00 -25.26
C LEU A 314 6.35 1.38 -24.82
N PHE A 315 6.48 0.05 -24.86
CA PHE A 315 7.70 -0.62 -24.42
C PHE A 315 8.85 -0.43 -25.39
N THR A 316 8.59 -0.28 -26.69
CA THR A 316 9.63 0.11 -27.67
C THR A 316 10.17 1.51 -27.36
N ASP A 317 9.31 2.52 -27.13
CA ASP A 317 9.70 3.88 -26.72
C ASP A 317 10.47 3.89 -25.40
N MET A 318 10.02 3.07 -24.43
CA MET A 318 10.67 2.90 -23.15
C MET A 318 12.11 2.39 -23.32
N VAL A 319 12.29 1.31 -24.08
CA VAL A 319 13.60 0.69 -24.32
C VAL A 319 14.53 1.65 -25.07
N ASP A 320 14.04 2.36 -26.08
CA ASP A 320 14.83 3.33 -26.84
C ASP A 320 15.37 4.43 -25.90
N LYS A 321 14.52 5.00 -25.03
CA LYS A 321 14.93 6.00 -24.04
C LYS A 321 15.98 5.44 -23.06
N LEU A 322 15.76 4.21 -22.55
CA LEU A 322 16.72 3.57 -21.63
C LEU A 322 18.08 3.36 -22.29
N MET A 323 18.11 2.93 -23.56
CA MET A 323 19.34 2.77 -24.33
C MET A 323 20.08 4.09 -24.56
N ILE A 324 19.36 5.20 -24.75
CA ILE A 324 19.95 6.54 -24.86
C ILE A 324 20.63 6.92 -23.53
N TYR A 325 19.99 6.64 -22.40
CA TYR A 325 20.52 6.98 -21.07
C TYR A 325 21.61 6.02 -20.58
N ALA A 326 21.74 4.82 -21.16
CA ALA A 326 22.80 3.86 -20.87
C ALA A 326 24.13 4.17 -21.60
N LYS A 327 24.14 5.20 -22.46
CA LYS A 327 25.37 5.68 -23.12
C LYS A 327 26.15 6.61 -22.21
#